data_8351dbe1832d671af7450c596e77e03f
#
_entry.id   8351dbe1832d671af7450c596e77e03f
#
_cell.length_a   1.000
_cell.length_b   1.000
_cell.length_c   1.000
_cell.angle_alpha   90.00
_cell.angle_beta   90.00
_cell.angle_gamma   90.00
#
_symmetry.space_group_name_H-M   'P 1'
#
loop_
_entity.id
_entity.type
_entity.pdbx_description
1 polymer ?
#
loop_
_entity_poly.entity_id
_entity_poly.type
_entity_poly.pdbx_seq_one_letter_code
_entity_poly.pdbx_strand_id
1 'polypeptide(L)'
;MIRPLLLCKKKDLLRALKKSGITFSQDLTNRDTIFTRNRLRKQLLPSLERSFNPSVKESLSGLGSACAEAQDYIEKRASAAFKKCTTAKKTSLSLDISHLKRLHPALRSEVLFLALRTVKGNLNRFTRSQIEDLQLIAGSDKPLLLLNLPGVRVCKTKQELRLTLAKNGTIIPAS
;
A
#
# COMPACT_ATOMS: atom_id res chain seq x y z
N MET A 1 12.13 7.35 10.33
CA MET A 1 12.42 6.65 11.61
C MET A 1 13.27 5.43 11.29
N ILE A 2 14.48 5.32 11.84
CA ILE A 2 15.39 4.18 11.65
C ILE A 2 15.08 3.13 12.73
N ARG A 3 14.91 1.86 12.31
CA ARG A 3 14.65 0.73 13.24
C ARG A 3 15.69 -0.37 13.02
N PRO A 4 16.92 -0.20 13.52
CA PRO A 4 18.05 -1.10 13.22
C PRO A 4 17.85 -2.53 13.75
N LEU A 5 17.02 -2.70 14.78
CA LEU A 5 16.77 -4.00 15.44
C LEU A 5 15.55 -4.73 14.89
N LEU A 6 14.94 -4.26 13.77
CA LEU A 6 13.69 -4.84 13.26
C LEU A 6 13.84 -6.33 12.87
N LEU A 7 15.01 -6.71 12.36
CA LEU A 7 15.31 -8.09 11.94
C LEU A 7 15.85 -8.99 13.05
N CYS A 8 16.11 -8.44 14.26
CA CYS A 8 16.65 -9.21 15.36
C CYS A 8 15.53 -9.91 16.15
N LYS A 9 15.72 -11.19 16.46
CA LYS A 9 14.81 -11.89 17.38
C LYS A 9 14.94 -11.32 18.80
N LYS A 10 13.81 -11.05 19.46
CA LYS A 10 13.79 -10.51 20.84
C LYS A 10 14.65 -11.33 21.81
N LYS A 11 14.63 -12.62 21.70
CA LYS A 11 15.40 -13.57 22.51
C LYS A 11 16.94 -13.33 22.39
N ASP A 12 17.41 -13.01 21.19
CA ASP A 12 18.85 -12.77 20.96
C ASP A 12 19.26 -11.39 21.49
N LEU A 13 18.38 -10.39 21.36
CA LEU A 13 18.59 -9.07 21.99
C LEU A 13 18.65 -9.18 23.51
N LEU A 14 17.73 -9.92 24.13
CA LEU A 14 17.74 -10.13 25.58
C LEU A 14 18.99 -10.85 26.05
N ARG A 15 19.47 -11.84 25.27
CA ARG A 15 20.71 -12.56 25.56
C ARG A 15 21.93 -11.63 25.48
N ALA A 16 22.00 -10.77 24.47
CA ALA A 16 23.07 -9.78 24.30
C ALA A 16 23.07 -8.77 25.45
N LEU A 17 21.92 -8.20 25.81
CA LEU A 17 21.79 -7.27 26.93
C LEU A 17 22.24 -7.89 28.26
N LYS A 18 21.82 -9.14 28.54
CA LYS A 18 22.22 -9.87 29.74
C LYS A 18 23.73 -10.11 29.77
N LYS A 19 24.35 -10.46 28.62
CA LYS A 19 25.80 -10.69 28.51
C LYS A 19 26.58 -9.39 28.71
N SER A 20 26.04 -8.23 28.35
CA SER A 20 26.64 -6.91 28.47
C SER A 20 26.35 -6.24 29.84
N GLY A 21 25.63 -6.92 30.75
CA GLY A 21 25.27 -6.34 32.06
C GLY A 21 24.32 -5.14 32.01
N ILE A 22 23.65 -4.93 30.84
CA ILE A 22 22.78 -3.77 30.66
C ILE A 22 21.38 -4.09 31.21
N THR A 23 20.93 -3.27 32.18
CA THR A 23 19.55 -3.31 32.68
C THR A 23 18.60 -2.63 31.71
N PHE A 24 17.41 -3.19 31.52
CA PHE A 24 16.36 -2.59 30.66
C PHE A 24 15.01 -2.57 31.38
N SER A 25 14.25 -1.51 31.13
CA SER A 25 12.89 -1.39 31.65
C SER A 25 11.93 -2.26 30.82
N GLN A 26 11.02 -2.94 31.52
CA GLN A 26 9.89 -3.63 30.89
C GLN A 26 8.65 -2.75 31.00
N ASP A 27 8.15 -2.29 29.88
CA ASP A 27 6.87 -1.60 29.82
C ASP A 27 5.74 -2.56 30.21
N LEU A 28 5.03 -2.24 31.29
CA LEU A 28 3.94 -3.05 31.84
C LEU A 28 2.75 -3.15 30.89
N THR A 29 2.54 -2.17 30.01
CA THR A 29 1.47 -2.20 28.99
C THR A 29 1.68 -3.31 27.97
N ASN A 30 2.90 -3.84 27.83
CA ASN A 30 3.16 -5.04 27.03
C ASN A 30 2.50 -6.32 27.59
N ARG A 31 1.99 -6.29 28.82
CA ARG A 31 1.27 -7.42 29.44
C ARG A 31 -0.23 -7.38 29.14
N ASP A 32 -0.75 -6.24 28.76
CA ASP A 32 -2.17 -6.04 28.57
C ASP A 32 -2.66 -6.67 27.25
N THR A 33 -3.60 -7.60 27.34
CA THR A 33 -4.22 -8.31 26.21
C THR A 33 -5.41 -7.57 25.60
N ILE A 34 -5.78 -6.41 26.12
CA ILE A 34 -6.78 -5.52 25.52
C ILE A 34 -6.33 -5.13 24.11
N PHE A 35 -5.03 -4.90 23.92
CA PHE A 35 -4.48 -4.58 22.60
C PHE A 35 -4.39 -5.79 21.68
N THR A 36 -4.99 -5.69 20.50
CA THR A 36 -4.98 -6.74 19.47
C THR A 36 -3.58 -7.30 19.19
N ARG A 37 -2.57 -6.42 19.12
CA ARG A 37 -1.17 -6.84 18.92
C ARG A 37 -0.65 -7.77 20.03
N ASN A 38 -1.02 -7.49 21.27
CA ASN A 38 -0.60 -8.30 22.41
C ASN A 38 -1.36 -9.63 22.43
N ARG A 39 -2.66 -9.64 22.08
CA ARG A 39 -3.44 -10.89 21.90
C ARG A 39 -2.82 -11.78 20.83
N LEU A 40 -2.49 -11.23 19.65
CA LEU A 40 -1.86 -12.00 18.58
C LEU A 40 -0.55 -12.65 19.06
N ARG A 41 0.32 -11.87 19.75
CA ARG A 41 1.62 -12.37 20.21
C ARG A 41 1.56 -13.36 21.34
N LYS A 42 0.61 -13.21 22.27
CA LYS A 42 0.56 -14.01 23.51
C LYS A 42 -0.39 -15.19 23.45
N GLN A 43 -1.40 -15.11 22.59
CA GLN A 43 -2.43 -16.13 22.50
C GLN A 43 -2.40 -16.84 21.14
N LEU A 44 -2.61 -16.09 20.04
CA LEU A 44 -2.78 -16.69 18.73
C LEU A 44 -1.49 -17.35 18.21
N LEU A 45 -0.38 -16.62 18.15
CA LEU A 45 0.88 -17.18 17.64
C LEU A 45 1.36 -18.39 18.43
N PRO A 46 1.36 -18.41 19.78
CA PRO A 46 1.71 -19.61 20.53
C PRO A 46 0.73 -20.78 20.34
N SER A 47 -0.56 -20.50 20.13
CA SER A 47 -1.54 -21.54 19.81
C SER A 47 -1.25 -22.16 18.44
N LEU A 48 -0.98 -21.34 17.43
CA LEU A 48 -0.62 -21.82 16.09
C LEU A 48 0.68 -22.64 16.11
N GLU A 49 1.69 -22.23 16.88
CA GLU A 49 2.95 -22.98 17.03
C GLU A 49 2.72 -24.37 17.66
N ARG A 50 1.88 -24.46 18.69
CA ARG A 50 1.65 -25.71 19.42
C ARG A 50 0.72 -26.67 18.69
N SER A 51 -0.32 -26.14 18.04
CA SER A 51 -1.42 -26.97 17.55
C SER A 51 -1.41 -27.19 16.04
N PHE A 52 -0.65 -26.38 15.28
CA PHE A 52 -0.68 -26.43 13.81
C PHE A 52 0.71 -26.52 13.18
N ASN A 53 1.60 -25.55 13.42
CA ASN A 53 2.91 -25.53 12.81
C ASN A 53 3.96 -24.91 13.77
N PRO A 54 4.87 -25.71 14.30
CA PRO A 54 5.94 -25.22 15.17
C PRO A 54 6.81 -24.09 14.55
N SER A 55 6.89 -24.04 13.22
CA SER A 55 7.66 -23.04 12.46
C SER A 55 6.79 -21.93 11.88
N VAL A 56 5.58 -21.69 12.39
CA VAL A 56 4.65 -20.69 11.83
C VAL A 56 5.23 -19.27 11.81
N LYS A 57 6.02 -18.91 12.81
CA LYS A 57 6.65 -17.58 12.88
C LYS A 57 7.70 -17.38 11.78
N GLU A 58 8.52 -18.40 11.56
CA GLU A 58 9.52 -18.42 10.50
C GLU A 58 8.84 -18.40 9.12
N SER A 59 7.78 -19.18 8.94
CA SER A 59 6.99 -19.20 7.69
C SER A 59 6.35 -17.83 7.41
N LEU A 60 5.74 -17.19 8.40
CA LEU A 60 5.16 -15.85 8.26
C LEU A 60 6.24 -14.79 8.00
N SER A 61 7.39 -14.89 8.64
CA SER A 61 8.51 -13.99 8.41
C SER A 61 9.06 -14.13 7.00
N GLY A 62 9.25 -15.38 6.52
CA GLY A 62 9.69 -15.68 5.16
C GLY A 62 8.70 -15.16 4.10
N LEU A 63 7.40 -15.39 4.32
CA LEU A 63 6.36 -14.85 3.45
C LEU A 63 6.42 -13.30 3.41
N GLY A 64 6.57 -12.65 4.56
CA GLY A 64 6.70 -11.20 4.64
C GLY A 64 7.89 -10.66 3.86
N SER A 65 9.04 -11.33 3.94
CA SER A 65 10.25 -10.98 3.17
C SER A 65 10.03 -11.15 1.67
N ALA A 66 9.48 -12.27 1.24
CA ALA A 66 9.18 -12.53 -0.18
C ALA A 66 8.17 -11.52 -0.75
N CYS A 67 7.13 -11.18 0.02
CA CYS A 67 6.18 -10.14 -0.38
C CYS A 67 6.84 -8.76 -0.49
N ALA A 68 7.75 -8.41 0.43
CA ALA A 68 8.46 -7.15 0.39
C ALA A 68 9.39 -7.03 -0.84
N GLU A 69 10.09 -8.10 -1.20
CA GLU A 69 10.92 -8.16 -2.40
C GLU A 69 10.08 -8.03 -3.68
N ALA A 70 8.95 -8.75 -3.76
CA ALA A 70 8.03 -8.66 -4.88
C ALA A 70 7.44 -7.25 -5.01
N GLN A 71 7.07 -6.63 -3.89
CA GLN A 71 6.54 -5.27 -3.85
C GLN A 71 7.59 -4.25 -4.32
N ASP A 72 8.84 -4.33 -3.85
CA ASP A 72 9.94 -3.46 -4.30
C ASP A 72 10.15 -3.54 -5.82
N TYR A 73 10.11 -4.76 -6.38
CA TYR A 73 10.19 -4.95 -7.83
C TYR A 73 9.05 -4.27 -8.57
N ILE A 74 7.80 -4.49 -8.09
CA ILE A 74 6.60 -3.89 -8.69
C ILE A 74 6.69 -2.36 -8.63
N GLU A 75 7.06 -1.78 -7.49
CA GLU A 75 7.18 -0.33 -7.30
C GLU A 75 8.23 0.30 -8.24
N LYS A 76 9.39 -0.32 -8.38
CA LYS A 76 10.45 0.14 -9.29
C LYS A 76 9.97 0.12 -10.75
N ARG A 77 9.33 -0.98 -11.16
CA ARG A 77 8.79 -1.12 -12.53
C ARG A 77 7.63 -0.17 -12.79
N ALA A 78 6.75 -0.01 -11.81
CA ALA A 78 5.62 0.92 -11.91
C ALA A 78 6.10 2.38 -11.96
N SER A 79 7.11 2.77 -11.18
CA SER A 79 7.70 4.10 -11.23
C SER A 79 8.28 4.43 -12.61
N ALA A 80 8.95 3.46 -13.24
CA ALA A 80 9.46 3.63 -14.60
C ALA A 80 8.33 3.73 -15.64
N ALA A 81 7.28 2.91 -15.50
CA ALA A 81 6.09 2.97 -16.36
C ALA A 81 5.32 4.29 -16.17
N PHE A 82 5.16 4.73 -14.93
CA PHE A 82 4.51 5.99 -14.57
C PHE A 82 5.15 7.18 -15.28
N LYS A 83 6.47 7.31 -15.25
CA LYS A 83 7.20 8.37 -15.96
C LYS A 83 6.94 8.38 -17.47
N LYS A 84 6.74 7.20 -18.07
CA LYS A 84 6.51 7.07 -19.52
C LYS A 84 5.07 7.36 -19.94
N CYS A 85 4.09 7.07 -19.07
CA CYS A 85 2.68 7.20 -19.41
C CYS A 85 2.01 8.45 -18.84
N THR A 86 2.72 9.29 -18.07
CA THR A 86 2.14 10.47 -17.43
C THR A 86 2.59 11.77 -18.04
N THR A 87 1.66 12.72 -18.14
CA THR A 87 1.91 14.12 -18.44
C THR A 87 1.34 14.96 -17.31
N ALA A 88 2.22 15.64 -16.58
CA ALA A 88 1.83 16.54 -15.48
C ALA A 88 1.59 17.96 -16.00
N LYS A 89 0.47 18.57 -15.58
CA LYS A 89 0.16 19.99 -15.73
C LYS A 89 0.01 20.60 -14.34
N LYS A 90 0.00 21.94 -14.23
CA LYS A 90 -0.08 22.66 -12.93
C LYS A 90 -1.19 22.16 -12.01
N THR A 91 -2.35 21.76 -12.54
CA THR A 91 -3.54 21.40 -11.77
C THR A 91 -4.07 20.00 -12.08
N SER A 92 -3.43 19.25 -12.95
CA SER A 92 -3.91 17.92 -13.38
C SER A 92 -2.76 17.01 -13.77
N LEU A 93 -3.01 15.71 -13.63
CA LEU A 93 -2.16 14.64 -14.12
C LEU A 93 -2.95 13.82 -15.14
N SER A 94 -2.41 13.63 -16.33
CA SER A 94 -2.99 12.79 -17.37
C SER A 94 -2.16 11.54 -17.56
N LEU A 95 -2.82 10.39 -17.70
CA LEU A 95 -2.20 9.10 -18.03
C LEU A 95 -2.70 8.63 -19.40
N ASP A 96 -1.80 8.17 -20.25
CA ASP A 96 -2.12 7.57 -21.55
C ASP A 96 -2.79 6.20 -21.34
N ILE A 97 -4.02 6.05 -21.84
CA ILE A 97 -4.81 4.81 -21.69
C ILE A 97 -4.18 3.67 -22.49
N SER A 98 -3.61 3.94 -23.64
CA SER A 98 -2.99 2.93 -24.49
C SER A 98 -1.78 2.29 -23.79
N HIS A 99 -0.98 3.08 -23.11
CA HIS A 99 0.11 2.60 -22.27
C HIS A 99 -0.39 1.82 -21.04
N LEU A 100 -1.41 2.36 -20.34
CA LEU A 100 -1.99 1.68 -19.19
C LEU A 100 -2.56 0.29 -19.53
N LYS A 101 -3.25 0.16 -20.66
CA LYS A 101 -3.84 -1.11 -21.10
C LYS A 101 -2.79 -2.19 -21.38
N ARG A 102 -1.57 -1.82 -21.80
CA ARG A 102 -0.46 -2.77 -22.06
C ARG A 102 0.26 -3.23 -20.80
N LEU A 103 0.08 -2.54 -19.67
CA LEU A 103 0.72 -2.93 -18.42
C LEU A 103 0.05 -4.17 -17.82
N HIS A 104 0.87 -5.02 -17.20
CA HIS A 104 0.37 -6.08 -16.33
C HIS A 104 -0.57 -5.50 -15.24
N PRO A 105 -1.67 -6.16 -14.85
CA PRO A 105 -2.63 -5.63 -13.87
C PRO A 105 -1.99 -5.11 -12.57
N ALA A 106 -1.00 -5.83 -12.02
CA ALA A 106 -0.28 -5.40 -10.81
C ALA A 106 0.47 -4.07 -11.02
N LEU A 107 1.15 -3.89 -12.16
CA LEU A 107 1.84 -2.64 -12.48
C LEU A 107 0.85 -1.50 -12.74
N ARG A 108 -0.28 -1.80 -13.38
CA ARG A 108 -1.35 -0.83 -13.63
C ARG A 108 -1.93 -0.30 -12.32
N SER A 109 -2.22 -1.19 -11.35
CA SER A 109 -2.66 -0.80 -10.02
C SER A 109 -1.68 0.17 -9.37
N GLU A 110 -0.39 -0.16 -9.39
CA GLU A 110 0.63 0.66 -8.75
C GLU A 110 0.83 2.00 -9.45
N VAL A 111 0.76 2.05 -10.80
CA VAL A 111 0.79 3.30 -11.57
C VAL A 111 -0.41 4.20 -11.22
N LEU A 112 -1.61 3.65 -11.10
CA LEU A 112 -2.80 4.40 -10.69
C LEU A 112 -2.68 4.90 -9.25
N PHE A 113 -2.12 4.10 -8.36
CA PHE A 113 -1.83 4.48 -6.99
C PHE A 113 -0.82 5.64 -6.91
N LEU A 114 0.27 5.58 -7.71
CA LEU A 114 1.24 6.66 -7.85
C LEU A 114 0.58 7.94 -8.39
N ALA A 115 -0.33 7.82 -9.35
CA ALA A 115 -1.07 8.96 -9.90
C ALA A 115 -1.93 9.66 -8.84
N LEU A 116 -2.69 8.90 -8.05
CA LEU A 116 -3.49 9.44 -6.95
C LEU A 116 -2.61 10.13 -5.90
N ARG A 117 -1.48 9.49 -5.54
CA ARG A 117 -0.50 10.05 -4.59
C ARG A 117 0.08 11.36 -5.10
N THR A 118 0.43 11.43 -6.37
CA THR A 118 0.98 12.63 -7.00
C THR A 118 -0.01 13.80 -6.99
N VAL A 119 -1.29 13.53 -7.28
CA VAL A 119 -2.33 14.58 -7.33
C VAL A 119 -2.75 15.03 -5.94
N LYS A 120 -2.91 14.12 -4.99
CA LYS A 120 -3.44 14.44 -3.65
C LYS A 120 -2.36 14.72 -2.60
N GLY A 121 -1.12 14.31 -2.82
CA GLY A 121 -0.01 14.42 -1.86
C GLY A 121 -0.01 13.34 -0.77
N ASN A 122 -1.17 12.76 -0.43
CA ASN A 122 -1.28 11.63 0.51
C ASN A 122 -2.31 10.62 0.03
N LEU A 123 -2.23 9.40 0.58
CA LEU A 123 -3.12 8.29 0.20
C LEU A 123 -4.17 7.98 1.27
N ASN A 124 -4.26 8.81 2.31
CA ASN A 124 -5.28 8.63 3.33
C ASN A 124 -6.68 8.65 2.69
N ARG A 125 -7.49 7.65 3.04
CA ARG A 125 -8.85 7.44 2.54
C ARG A 125 -8.97 6.83 1.14
N PHE A 126 -7.90 6.32 0.52
CA PHE A 126 -8.04 5.45 -0.65
C PHE A 126 -8.10 3.98 -0.23
N THR A 127 -9.07 3.28 -0.78
CA THR A 127 -9.26 1.83 -0.58
C THR A 127 -8.82 1.06 -1.82
N ARG A 128 -8.60 -0.24 -1.65
CA ARG A 128 -8.28 -1.13 -2.77
C ARG A 128 -9.40 -1.15 -3.81
N SER A 129 -10.67 -1.16 -3.39
CA SER A 129 -11.81 -1.13 -4.30
C SER A 129 -11.80 0.10 -5.21
N GLN A 130 -11.41 1.26 -4.71
CA GLN A 130 -11.30 2.48 -5.54
C GLN A 130 -10.19 2.40 -6.60
N ILE A 131 -9.11 1.66 -6.34
CA ILE A 131 -8.11 1.37 -7.37
C ILE A 131 -8.67 0.40 -8.42
N GLU A 132 -9.45 -0.59 -7.99
CA GLU A 132 -10.15 -1.52 -8.87
C GLU A 132 -11.17 -0.79 -9.76
N ASP A 133 -11.94 0.15 -9.21
CA ASP A 133 -12.85 1.03 -9.97
C ASP A 133 -12.09 1.85 -11.04
N LEU A 134 -10.93 2.41 -10.67
CA LEU A 134 -10.07 3.11 -11.62
C LEU A 134 -9.55 2.21 -12.73
N GLN A 135 -9.22 0.96 -12.42
CA GLN A 135 -8.82 -0.03 -13.44
C GLN A 135 -9.95 -0.36 -14.38
N LEU A 136 -11.17 -0.56 -13.85
CA LEU A 136 -12.37 -0.83 -14.66
C LEU A 136 -12.65 0.34 -15.61
N ILE A 137 -12.59 1.58 -15.10
CA ILE A 137 -12.77 2.78 -15.92
C ILE A 137 -11.70 2.89 -16.99
N ALA A 138 -10.43 2.71 -16.63
CA ALA A 138 -9.32 2.76 -17.59
C ALA A 138 -9.43 1.68 -18.68
N GLY A 139 -9.95 0.50 -18.33
CA GLY A 139 -10.18 -0.61 -19.24
C GLY A 139 -11.43 -0.51 -20.11
N SER A 140 -12.43 0.29 -19.70
CA SER A 140 -13.72 0.44 -20.39
C SER A 140 -13.56 1.01 -21.81
N ASP A 141 -14.44 0.60 -22.74
CA ASP A 141 -14.47 1.15 -24.09
C ASP A 141 -15.37 2.39 -24.24
N LYS A 142 -16.08 2.76 -23.17
CA LYS A 142 -16.88 4.00 -23.15
C LYS A 142 -15.98 5.22 -23.35
N PRO A 143 -16.33 6.14 -24.26
CA PRO A 143 -15.47 7.25 -24.65
C PRO A 143 -15.32 8.33 -23.58
N LEU A 144 -16.30 8.44 -22.68
CA LEU A 144 -16.27 9.41 -21.58
C LEU A 144 -16.81 8.76 -20.30
N LEU A 145 -16.03 8.81 -19.23
CA LEU A 145 -16.44 8.38 -17.90
C LEU A 145 -15.90 9.35 -16.85
N LEU A 146 -16.70 9.60 -15.83
CA LEU A 146 -16.34 10.43 -14.68
C LEU A 146 -16.39 9.57 -13.42
N LEU A 147 -15.40 9.72 -12.55
CA LEU A 147 -15.35 9.11 -11.22
C LEU A 147 -14.90 10.14 -10.19
N ASN A 148 -15.64 10.26 -9.11
CA ASN A 148 -15.27 11.09 -7.98
C ASN A 148 -14.71 10.21 -6.86
N LEU A 149 -13.46 10.44 -6.51
CA LEU A 149 -12.76 9.82 -5.40
C LEU A 149 -12.54 10.84 -4.27
N PRO A 150 -12.22 10.41 -3.05
CA PRO A 150 -11.98 11.32 -1.95
C PRO A 150 -10.86 12.33 -2.24
N GLY A 151 -11.25 13.56 -2.62
CA GLY A 151 -10.34 14.65 -2.96
C GLY A 151 -9.75 14.63 -4.38
N VAL A 152 -10.15 13.69 -5.24
CA VAL A 152 -9.68 13.60 -6.63
C VAL A 152 -10.85 13.35 -7.56
N ARG A 153 -10.94 14.14 -8.62
CA ARG A 153 -11.86 13.91 -9.75
C ARG A 153 -11.09 13.25 -10.88
N VAL A 154 -11.64 12.19 -11.41
CA VAL A 154 -11.08 11.43 -12.53
C VAL A 154 -12.01 11.58 -13.73
N CYS A 155 -11.45 11.98 -14.87
CA CYS A 155 -12.13 12.05 -16.14
C CYS A 155 -11.39 11.18 -17.15
N LYS A 156 -12.06 10.18 -17.70
CA LYS A 156 -11.57 9.35 -18.79
C LYS A 156 -12.06 9.89 -20.12
N THR A 157 -11.17 10.00 -21.09
CA THR A 157 -11.47 10.19 -22.51
C THR A 157 -11.06 8.94 -23.30
N LYS A 158 -11.16 8.96 -24.63
CA LYS A 158 -10.65 7.86 -25.47
C LYS A 158 -9.15 7.62 -25.31
N GLN A 159 -8.36 8.67 -25.07
CA GLN A 159 -6.90 8.63 -25.10
C GLN A 159 -6.26 8.75 -23.71
N GLU A 160 -6.89 9.46 -22.78
CA GLU A 160 -6.28 9.77 -21.50
C GLU A 160 -7.22 9.55 -20.30
N LEU A 161 -6.61 9.23 -19.17
CA LEU A 161 -7.23 9.26 -17.85
C LEU A 161 -6.68 10.47 -17.11
N ARG A 162 -7.50 11.50 -16.93
CA ARG A 162 -7.11 12.76 -16.28
C ARG A 162 -7.55 12.79 -14.84
N LEU A 163 -6.62 13.07 -13.92
CA LEU A 163 -6.84 13.24 -12.50
C LEU A 163 -6.64 14.71 -12.13
N THR A 164 -7.57 15.28 -11.36
CA THR A 164 -7.51 16.64 -10.84
C THR A 164 -7.87 16.66 -9.36
N LEU A 165 -7.33 17.62 -8.60
CA LEU A 165 -7.82 17.85 -7.23
C LEU A 165 -9.29 18.28 -7.29
N ALA A 166 -10.12 17.60 -6.52
CA ALA A 166 -11.49 18.07 -6.30
C ALA A 166 -11.43 19.28 -5.36
N LYS A 167 -11.77 20.49 -5.87
CA LYS A 167 -12.06 21.64 -5.02
C LYS A 167 -13.34 21.30 -4.25
N ASN A 168 -13.26 21.29 -2.93
CA ASN A 168 -14.36 21.13 -1.97
C ASN A 168 -15.71 20.68 -2.55
N GLY A 169 -16.00 19.38 -2.44
CA GLY A 169 -17.34 18.83 -2.17
C GLY A 169 -18.53 19.22 -3.04
N THR A 170 -18.40 19.57 -4.32
CA THR A 170 -19.55 19.79 -5.19
C THR A 170 -19.70 18.61 -6.14
N ILE A 171 -20.71 17.79 -5.88
CA ILE A 171 -21.21 16.77 -6.80
C ILE A 171 -21.85 17.52 -7.97
N ILE A 172 -21.28 17.42 -9.17
CA ILE A 172 -21.95 17.85 -10.40
C ILE A 172 -22.64 16.61 -10.95
N PRO A 173 -23.98 16.57 -11.01
CA PRO A 173 -24.69 15.47 -11.64
C PRO A 173 -24.33 15.41 -13.12
N ALA A 174 -24.18 14.20 -13.63
CA ALA A 174 -24.06 13.96 -15.06
C ALA A 174 -25.42 14.27 -15.71
N SER A 175 -25.44 15.23 -16.62
CA SER A 175 -26.54 15.46 -17.57
C SER A 175 -26.43 14.47 -18.73
#